data_076f0cf68c72caee713df28cbce87a08
#
_entry.id   076f0cf68c72caee713df28cbce87a08
#
_cell.length_a   1.000
_cell.length_b   1.000
_cell.length_c   1.000
_cell.angle_alpha   90.00
_cell.angle_beta   90.00
_cell.angle_gamma   90.00
#
_symmetry.space_group_name_H-M   'P 1'
#
loop_
_entity.id
_entity.type
_entity.pdbx_description
1 polymer ?
#
loop_
_entity_poly.entity_id
_entity_poly.type
_entity_poly.pdbx_seq_one_letter_code
_entity_poly.pdbx_strand_id
1 'polypeptide(L)'
;MPSLSRAGRSKSRGYNARVESHPYARLTPDVVLDALETVGVRGDGRLLALGSYENRVYQVWRDDEPPVVAKFYRPERWSDAAILEEHAFVAALAEREIPVVAPLSHHGRSLHEHAGFRFAVYPRRGGRAPELDRPQVLEWLGRFLARIHAVGAVDRFAHRPVLDIGSFGDAPRAYLLEHDWLPADLREVYAGVSAQALDGVRRAFERAGAFATLRLHGDCHAGNVLWTDDGPHFVDFDDARTGPAVQDLWMLLSGDRAAMEAGLRHVLRGYEDFRDFDPRELHLVEALRTLRLVHYAAWIAERWDDPAFPAAFPWFGTQRYWQDRILELREQIALMDEPPLAT
;
A
#
# COMPACT_ATOMS: atom_id res chain seq x y z
N MET A 1 -42.47 -46.57 9.91
CA MET A 1 -41.04 -46.60 9.58
C MET A 1 -40.83 -45.94 8.23
N PRO A 2 -40.34 -44.69 8.14
CA PRO A 2 -39.73 -44.18 6.92
C PRO A 2 -38.23 -43.93 7.15
N SER A 3 -37.47 -44.24 6.13
CA SER A 3 -36.04 -44.30 5.99
C SER A 3 -35.36 -42.94 6.12
N LEU A 4 -34.30 -42.87 6.89
CA LEU A 4 -33.34 -41.75 6.95
C LEU A 4 -32.48 -41.73 5.66
N SER A 5 -32.66 -40.73 4.84
CA SER A 5 -31.84 -40.45 3.67
C SER A 5 -30.62 -39.61 4.10
N ARG A 6 -29.45 -40.08 3.66
CA ARG A 6 -28.14 -39.43 3.82
C ARG A 6 -28.08 -38.09 3.08
N ALA A 7 -27.87 -37.02 3.83
CA ALA A 7 -27.35 -35.74 3.29
C ALA A 7 -26.08 -35.38 4.06
N GLY A 8 -24.94 -35.62 3.48
CA GLY A 8 -23.65 -35.31 4.09
C GLY A 8 -22.46 -35.60 3.20
N ARG A 9 -22.31 -34.91 2.08
CA ARG A 9 -21.04 -34.79 1.34
C ARG A 9 -21.13 -33.67 0.30
N SER A 10 -20.82 -32.46 0.67
CA SER A 10 -20.58 -31.39 -0.34
C SER A 10 -19.72 -30.20 0.12
N LYS A 11 -19.24 -30.14 1.38
CA LYS A 11 -18.45 -28.98 1.83
C LYS A 11 -16.93 -29.14 1.74
N SER A 12 -16.39 -30.35 1.61
CA SER A 12 -14.93 -30.58 1.60
C SER A 12 -14.29 -30.44 0.20
N ARG A 13 -15.03 -30.72 -0.88
CA ARG A 13 -14.49 -30.60 -2.25
C ARG A 13 -14.30 -29.16 -2.71
N GLY A 14 -15.16 -28.24 -2.28
CA GLY A 14 -15.05 -26.81 -2.64
C GLY A 14 -13.91 -26.09 -1.92
N TYR A 15 -13.60 -26.50 -0.69
CA TYR A 15 -12.51 -25.90 0.07
C TYR A 15 -11.13 -26.31 -0.45
N ASN A 16 -10.93 -27.60 -0.73
CA ASN A 16 -9.66 -28.08 -1.31
C ASN A 16 -9.39 -27.56 -2.73
N ALA A 17 -10.42 -27.45 -3.58
CA ALA A 17 -10.26 -26.88 -4.92
C ALA A 17 -9.92 -25.38 -4.90
N ARG A 18 -10.39 -24.60 -3.89
CA ARG A 18 -10.03 -23.20 -3.69
C ARG A 18 -8.59 -23.03 -3.17
N VAL A 19 -8.09 -23.95 -2.37
CA VAL A 19 -6.72 -23.93 -1.85
C VAL A 19 -5.70 -24.16 -2.97
N GLU A 20 -6.05 -24.92 -4.00
CA GLU A 20 -5.17 -25.21 -5.15
C GLU A 20 -5.15 -24.08 -6.21
N SER A 21 -6.05 -23.11 -6.14
CA SER A 21 -6.25 -22.08 -7.19
C SER A 21 -5.76 -20.68 -6.83
N HIS A 22 -5.27 -20.42 -5.59
CA HIS A 22 -4.79 -19.08 -5.24
C HIS A 22 -3.39 -18.80 -5.81
N PRO A 23 -3.03 -17.53 -6.06
CA PRO A 23 -1.79 -17.15 -6.78
C PRO A 23 -0.50 -17.75 -6.22
N TYR A 24 -0.45 -18.02 -4.92
CA TYR A 24 0.72 -18.53 -4.20
C TYR A 24 0.64 -20.01 -3.79
N ALA A 25 -0.33 -20.77 -4.29
CA ALA A 25 -0.53 -22.17 -3.87
C ALA A 25 0.73 -23.05 -4.01
N ARG A 26 1.58 -22.73 -5.01
CA ARG A 26 2.82 -23.45 -5.29
C ARG A 26 4.08 -22.84 -4.66
N LEU A 27 3.96 -21.70 -3.97
CA LEU A 27 5.10 -21.05 -3.31
C LEU A 27 5.34 -21.70 -1.93
N THR A 28 6.02 -22.84 -1.95
CA THR A 28 6.42 -23.56 -0.73
C THR A 28 7.73 -23.01 -0.15
N PRO A 29 8.08 -23.32 1.11
CA PRO A 29 9.38 -22.97 1.67
C PRO A 29 10.58 -23.45 0.81
N ASP A 30 10.51 -24.63 0.25
CA ASP A 30 11.57 -25.17 -0.63
C ASP A 30 11.70 -24.32 -1.89
N VAL A 31 10.58 -23.94 -2.53
CA VAL A 31 10.60 -23.06 -3.72
C VAL A 31 11.22 -21.69 -3.38
N VAL A 32 10.99 -21.17 -2.17
CA VAL A 32 11.62 -19.92 -1.71
C VAL A 32 13.14 -20.07 -1.60
N LEU A 33 13.61 -21.16 -1.00
CA LEU A 33 15.04 -21.44 -0.84
C LEU A 33 15.72 -21.68 -2.19
N ASP A 34 15.12 -22.52 -3.04
CA ASP A 34 15.61 -22.81 -4.39
C ASP A 34 15.70 -21.52 -5.24
N ALA A 35 14.69 -20.63 -5.14
CA ALA A 35 14.71 -19.34 -5.82
C ALA A 35 15.94 -18.50 -5.42
N LEU A 36 16.23 -18.43 -4.14
CA LEU A 36 17.39 -17.69 -3.63
C LEU A 36 18.72 -18.31 -4.08
N GLU A 37 18.81 -19.64 -4.14
CA GLU A 37 20.01 -20.32 -4.64
C GLU A 37 20.31 -19.99 -6.11
N THR A 38 19.26 -19.76 -6.95
CA THR A 38 19.44 -19.36 -8.36
C THR A 38 20.19 -18.05 -8.52
N VAL A 39 20.15 -17.19 -7.50
CA VAL A 39 20.84 -15.89 -7.49
C VAL A 39 22.07 -15.88 -6.58
N GLY A 40 22.52 -17.05 -6.13
CA GLY A 40 23.74 -17.21 -5.32
C GLY A 40 23.54 -16.90 -3.83
N VAL A 41 22.32 -16.76 -3.36
CA VAL A 41 21.97 -16.53 -1.95
C VAL A 41 21.60 -17.87 -1.30
N ARG A 42 22.47 -18.37 -0.41
CA ARG A 42 22.23 -19.63 0.31
C ARG A 42 21.61 -19.37 1.66
N GLY A 43 20.41 -19.92 1.88
CA GLY A 43 19.74 -19.93 3.17
C GLY A 43 20.22 -21.11 4.03
N ASP A 44 20.19 -20.93 5.35
CA ASP A 44 20.47 -22.00 6.34
C ASP A 44 19.23 -22.88 6.64
N GLY A 45 18.16 -22.72 5.90
CA GLY A 45 16.88 -23.41 6.07
C GLY A 45 15.88 -22.69 6.98
N ARG A 46 16.29 -21.62 7.67
CA ARG A 46 15.37 -20.83 8.50
C ARG A 46 14.67 -19.76 7.69
N LEU A 47 13.34 -19.82 7.68
CA LEU A 47 12.45 -18.86 7.02
C LEU A 47 11.45 -18.29 8.04
N LEU A 48 11.22 -16.98 7.95
CA LEU A 48 10.14 -16.31 8.67
C LEU A 48 9.29 -15.53 7.67
N ALA A 49 8.01 -15.89 7.53
CA ALA A 49 7.07 -15.08 6.78
C ALA A 49 6.85 -13.74 7.50
N LEU A 50 7.06 -12.64 6.78
CA LEU A 50 6.78 -11.31 7.27
C LEU A 50 5.33 -10.91 6.92
N GLY A 51 4.74 -10.00 7.71
CA GLY A 51 3.37 -9.55 7.52
C GLY A 51 3.19 -8.78 6.21
N SER A 52 2.83 -9.49 5.16
CA SER A 52 2.45 -8.91 3.87
C SER A 52 1.31 -9.73 3.29
N TYR A 53 0.25 -9.06 2.85
CA TYR A 53 -0.94 -9.71 2.30
C TYR A 53 -0.90 -9.74 0.77
N GLU A 54 -0.41 -8.69 0.16
CA GLU A 54 -0.35 -8.56 -1.30
C GLU A 54 0.73 -9.46 -1.90
N ASN A 55 1.95 -9.31 -1.41
CA ASN A 55 3.10 -10.12 -1.81
C ASN A 55 3.34 -11.23 -0.77
N ARG A 56 4.28 -12.13 -1.05
CA ARG A 56 4.81 -13.02 -0.01
C ARG A 56 6.24 -12.60 0.29
N VAL A 57 6.46 -12.22 1.53
CA VAL A 57 7.75 -11.66 1.99
C VAL A 57 8.30 -12.55 3.07
N TYR A 58 9.55 -12.98 2.89
CA TYR A 58 10.24 -13.88 3.81
C TYR A 58 11.57 -13.30 4.26
N GLN A 59 11.82 -13.28 5.56
CA GLN A 59 13.17 -13.15 6.06
C GLN A 59 13.84 -14.53 6.00
N VAL A 60 15.05 -14.57 5.44
CA VAL A 60 15.84 -15.78 5.26
C VAL A 60 17.18 -15.60 5.95
N TRP A 61 17.50 -16.52 6.86
CA TRP A 61 18.81 -16.54 7.52
C TRP A 61 19.83 -17.25 6.63
N ARG A 62 21.06 -16.80 6.72
CA ARG A 62 22.21 -17.35 5.99
C ARG A 62 23.30 -17.75 6.96
N ASP A 63 24.13 -18.75 6.58
CA ASP A 63 25.31 -19.10 7.34
C ASP A 63 26.32 -17.94 7.25
N ASP A 64 26.84 -17.50 8.39
CA ASP A 64 27.92 -16.51 8.52
C ASP A 64 27.71 -15.16 7.80
N GLU A 65 26.49 -14.90 7.27
CA GLU A 65 26.13 -13.66 6.60
C GLU A 65 24.84 -13.04 7.20
N PRO A 66 24.67 -11.71 7.08
CA PRO A 66 23.41 -11.07 7.50
C PRO A 66 22.20 -11.65 6.78
N PRO A 67 21.03 -11.76 7.45
CA PRO A 67 19.83 -12.25 6.81
C PRO A 67 19.37 -11.31 5.69
N VAL A 68 18.66 -11.87 4.73
CA VAL A 68 18.03 -11.15 3.63
C VAL A 68 16.51 -11.22 3.71
N VAL A 69 15.85 -10.36 2.96
CA VAL A 69 14.40 -10.41 2.74
C VAL A 69 14.14 -10.75 1.28
N ALA A 70 13.40 -11.82 1.04
CA ALA A 70 12.94 -12.22 -0.28
C ALA A 70 11.48 -11.78 -0.44
N LYS A 71 11.19 -10.94 -1.44
CA LYS A 71 9.83 -10.50 -1.79
C LYS A 71 9.41 -11.18 -3.08
N PHE A 72 8.36 -12.00 -2.99
CA PHE A 72 7.72 -12.64 -4.14
C PHE A 72 6.51 -11.82 -4.54
N TYR A 73 6.53 -11.29 -5.74
CA TYR A 73 5.48 -10.41 -6.26
C TYR A 73 4.22 -11.20 -6.59
N ARG A 74 3.07 -10.60 -6.29
CA ARG A 74 1.78 -11.19 -6.64
C ARG A 74 1.70 -11.37 -8.16
N PRO A 75 1.44 -12.59 -8.64
CA PRO A 75 1.20 -12.84 -10.06
C PRO A 75 0.13 -11.88 -10.62
N GLU A 76 0.35 -11.40 -11.83
CA GLU A 76 -0.58 -10.55 -12.61
C GLU A 76 -0.87 -9.15 -12.05
N ARG A 77 -0.36 -8.79 -10.85
CA ARG A 77 -0.55 -7.44 -10.32
C ARG A 77 0.25 -6.40 -11.10
N TRP A 78 1.53 -6.61 -11.27
CA TRP A 78 2.44 -5.70 -11.96
C TRP A 78 3.13 -6.39 -13.13
N SER A 79 3.37 -5.65 -14.22
CA SER A 79 4.30 -6.08 -15.26
C SER A 79 5.75 -6.02 -14.76
N ASP A 80 6.67 -6.74 -15.42
CA ASP A 80 8.10 -6.65 -15.12
C ASP A 80 8.61 -5.22 -15.27
N ALA A 81 8.14 -4.50 -16.30
CA ALA A 81 8.49 -3.12 -16.52
C ALA A 81 8.07 -2.22 -15.35
N ALA A 82 6.87 -2.41 -14.79
CA ALA A 82 6.40 -1.66 -13.64
C ALA A 82 7.20 -1.97 -12.35
N ILE A 83 7.60 -3.24 -12.13
CA ILE A 83 8.46 -3.62 -11.01
C ILE A 83 9.86 -3.02 -11.17
N LEU A 84 10.42 -3.09 -12.38
CA LEU A 84 11.76 -2.54 -12.65
C LEU A 84 11.79 -1.01 -12.55
N GLU A 85 10.69 -0.30 -12.87
CA GLU A 85 10.58 1.14 -12.62
C GLU A 85 10.59 1.48 -11.12
N GLU A 86 9.90 0.68 -10.28
CA GLU A 86 10.00 0.81 -8.81
C GLU A 86 11.45 0.62 -8.37
N HIS A 87 12.10 -0.49 -8.77
CA HIS A 87 13.48 -0.79 -8.42
C HIS A 87 14.44 0.33 -8.83
N ALA A 88 14.30 0.85 -10.04
CA ALA A 88 15.12 1.95 -10.54
C ALA A 88 14.89 3.25 -9.74
N PHE A 89 13.64 3.54 -9.36
CA PHE A 89 13.33 4.68 -8.52
C PHE A 89 13.97 4.55 -7.14
N VAL A 90 13.82 3.41 -6.48
CA VAL A 90 14.40 3.17 -5.15
C VAL A 90 15.93 3.15 -5.21
N ALA A 91 16.54 2.59 -6.26
CA ALA A 91 17.99 2.64 -6.48
C ALA A 91 18.46 4.09 -6.61
N ALA A 92 17.78 4.91 -7.40
CA ALA A 92 18.11 6.33 -7.56
C ALA A 92 17.96 7.14 -6.25
N LEU A 93 17.08 6.73 -5.34
CA LEU A 93 16.98 7.30 -4.00
C LEU A 93 18.20 6.87 -3.14
N ALA A 94 18.55 5.58 -3.16
CA ALA A 94 19.69 5.05 -2.40
C ALA A 94 21.03 5.67 -2.85
N GLU A 95 21.23 5.86 -4.16
CA GLU A 95 22.41 6.54 -4.73
C GLU A 95 22.58 7.99 -4.22
N ARG A 96 21.49 8.62 -3.79
CA ARG A 96 21.48 9.96 -3.20
C ARG A 96 21.47 9.96 -1.67
N GLU A 97 21.86 8.82 -1.10
CA GLU A 97 21.93 8.65 0.37
C GLU A 97 20.59 8.95 1.08
N ILE A 98 19.48 8.69 0.39
CA ILE A 98 18.15 8.70 1.03
C ILE A 98 17.97 7.32 1.68
N PRO A 99 17.54 7.26 2.96
CA PRO A 99 17.48 6.01 3.70
C PRO A 99 16.28 5.14 3.26
N VAL A 100 16.43 4.50 2.12
CA VAL A 100 15.49 3.52 1.56
C VAL A 100 16.11 2.14 1.57
N VAL A 101 15.30 1.10 1.50
CA VAL A 101 15.78 -0.28 1.37
C VAL A 101 15.60 -0.71 -0.09
N ALA A 102 16.68 -0.53 -0.87
CA ALA A 102 16.71 -0.90 -2.29
C ALA A 102 16.92 -2.40 -2.47
N PRO A 103 16.37 -3.01 -3.55
CA PRO A 103 16.65 -4.40 -3.89
C PRO A 103 18.13 -4.60 -4.25
N LEU A 104 18.65 -5.75 -3.86
CA LEU A 104 20.02 -6.17 -4.20
C LEU A 104 20.08 -6.55 -5.67
N SER A 105 21.23 -6.24 -6.29
CA SER A 105 21.51 -6.67 -7.66
C SER A 105 22.31 -7.98 -7.63
N HIS A 106 21.77 -9.03 -8.24
CA HIS A 106 22.44 -10.30 -8.46
C HIS A 106 22.60 -10.52 -9.96
N HIS A 107 23.82 -10.78 -10.43
CA HIS A 107 24.13 -10.92 -11.86
C HIS A 107 23.66 -9.72 -12.71
N GLY A 108 23.71 -8.51 -12.17
CA GLY A 108 23.28 -7.27 -12.83
C GLY A 108 21.77 -7.08 -12.93
N ARG A 109 20.96 -7.88 -12.21
CA ARG A 109 19.50 -7.80 -12.18
C ARG A 109 19.01 -7.65 -10.74
N SER A 110 17.92 -6.91 -10.56
CA SER A 110 17.20 -6.77 -9.29
C SER A 110 15.89 -7.53 -9.25
N LEU A 111 15.34 -7.93 -10.41
CA LEU A 111 14.16 -8.77 -10.56
C LEU A 111 14.56 -10.12 -11.14
N HIS A 112 14.09 -11.18 -10.52
CA HIS A 112 14.39 -12.57 -10.87
C HIS A 112 13.09 -13.38 -11.00
N GLU A 113 13.20 -14.57 -11.61
CA GLU A 113 12.08 -15.50 -11.74
C GLU A 113 12.54 -16.91 -11.38
N HIS A 114 11.70 -17.62 -10.61
CA HIS A 114 11.87 -19.04 -10.32
C HIS A 114 10.50 -19.71 -10.14
N ALA A 115 10.32 -20.89 -10.73
CA ALA A 115 9.09 -21.69 -10.67
C ALA A 115 7.80 -20.91 -11.03
N GLY A 116 7.92 -19.88 -11.90
CA GLY A 116 6.83 -19.01 -12.31
C GLY A 116 6.53 -17.87 -11.34
N PHE A 117 7.36 -17.66 -10.31
CA PHE A 117 7.25 -16.53 -9.39
C PHE A 117 8.35 -15.52 -9.66
N ARG A 118 7.96 -14.24 -9.80
CA ARG A 118 8.91 -13.13 -9.83
C ARG A 118 9.28 -12.77 -8.40
N PHE A 119 10.56 -12.51 -8.15
CA PHE A 119 11.05 -12.15 -6.84
C PHE A 119 12.22 -11.17 -6.89
N ALA A 120 12.42 -10.47 -5.78
CA ALA A 120 13.57 -9.63 -5.53
C ALA A 120 14.12 -9.90 -4.12
N VAL A 121 15.41 -9.63 -3.95
CA VAL A 121 16.12 -9.82 -2.67
C VAL A 121 16.52 -8.46 -2.12
N TYR A 122 16.29 -8.26 -0.84
CA TYR A 122 16.57 -7.01 -0.14
C TYR A 122 17.48 -7.25 1.05
N PRO A 123 18.32 -6.29 1.45
CA PRO A 123 19.01 -6.37 2.73
C PRO A 123 17.97 -6.30 3.86
N ARG A 124 18.13 -7.14 4.88
CA ARG A 124 17.27 -7.04 6.06
C ARG A 124 17.61 -5.79 6.85
N ARG A 125 16.63 -4.94 7.11
CA ARG A 125 16.71 -3.80 8.01
C ARG A 125 15.83 -4.03 9.23
N GLY A 126 16.33 -3.71 10.41
CA GLY A 126 15.56 -3.63 11.63
C GLY A 126 15.00 -2.23 11.80
N GLY A 127 14.11 -2.10 12.75
CA GLY A 127 13.52 -0.82 13.14
C GLY A 127 12.14 -1.04 13.77
N ARG A 128 11.59 0.02 14.33
CA ARG A 128 10.21 0.09 14.85
C ARG A 128 9.44 1.15 14.07
N ALA A 129 8.13 1.15 14.17
CA ALA A 129 7.34 2.25 13.63
C ALA A 129 7.74 3.59 14.29
N PRO A 130 7.78 4.71 13.55
CA PRO A 130 8.09 6.02 14.11
C PRO A 130 6.99 6.48 15.09
N GLU A 131 7.38 7.20 16.12
CA GLU A 131 6.49 7.83 17.10
C GLU A 131 5.99 9.17 16.52
N LEU A 132 4.85 9.15 15.82
CA LEU A 132 4.32 10.32 15.09
C LEU A 132 3.78 11.44 16.00
N ASP A 133 3.66 11.21 17.30
CA ASP A 133 3.34 12.20 18.31
C ASP A 133 4.53 13.09 18.68
N ARG A 134 5.74 12.77 18.20
CA ARG A 134 6.97 13.52 18.48
C ARG A 134 7.29 14.50 17.33
N PRO A 135 7.31 15.82 17.61
CA PRO A 135 7.59 16.85 16.61
C PRO A 135 8.87 16.61 15.79
N GLN A 136 9.95 16.22 16.45
CA GLN A 136 11.24 15.97 15.80
C GLN A 136 11.17 14.80 14.81
N VAL A 137 10.38 13.77 15.13
CA VAL A 137 10.17 12.62 14.23
C VAL A 137 9.45 13.06 12.96
N LEU A 138 8.40 13.89 13.10
CA LEU A 138 7.66 14.44 11.95
C LEU A 138 8.54 15.35 11.08
N GLU A 139 9.38 16.19 11.69
CA GLU A 139 10.33 17.04 10.96
C GLU A 139 11.36 16.21 10.18
N TRP A 140 11.88 15.12 10.77
CA TRP A 140 12.78 14.22 10.07
C TRP A 140 12.10 13.52 8.90
N LEU A 141 10.88 13.02 9.10
CA LEU A 141 10.10 12.40 8.02
C LEU A 141 9.82 13.40 6.90
N GLY A 142 9.46 14.64 7.25
CA GLY A 142 9.29 15.73 6.27
C GLY A 142 10.53 15.96 5.42
N ARG A 143 11.72 16.04 6.04
CA ARG A 143 13.00 16.22 5.32
C ARG A 143 13.26 15.11 4.31
N PHE A 144 13.08 13.85 4.72
CA PHE A 144 13.33 12.73 3.82
C PHE A 144 12.28 12.59 2.73
N LEU A 145 11.01 12.87 3.04
CA LEU A 145 9.96 12.92 2.01
C LEU A 145 10.22 14.01 0.97
N ALA A 146 10.68 15.20 1.39
CA ALA A 146 11.09 16.23 0.45
C ALA A 146 12.23 15.79 -0.46
N ARG A 147 13.22 15.06 0.06
CA ARG A 147 14.31 14.50 -0.73
C ARG A 147 13.84 13.40 -1.70
N ILE A 148 12.93 12.51 -1.25
CA ILE A 148 12.29 11.50 -2.11
C ILE A 148 11.53 12.21 -3.23
N HIS A 149 10.74 13.22 -2.90
CA HIS A 149 9.96 13.99 -3.88
C HIS A 149 10.82 14.82 -4.83
N ALA A 150 11.96 15.34 -4.37
CA ALA A 150 12.91 16.03 -5.25
C ALA A 150 13.46 15.08 -6.34
N VAL A 151 13.81 13.85 -5.96
CA VAL A 151 14.17 12.80 -6.94
C VAL A 151 12.97 12.38 -7.79
N GLY A 152 11.79 12.27 -7.16
CA GLY A 152 10.54 11.92 -7.83
C GLY A 152 10.14 12.89 -8.94
N ALA A 153 10.46 14.18 -8.75
CA ALA A 153 10.11 15.25 -9.69
C ALA A 153 11.00 15.29 -10.95
N VAL A 154 12.15 14.59 -10.95
CA VAL A 154 13.11 14.64 -12.09
C VAL A 154 12.58 13.89 -13.31
N ASP A 155 11.80 12.84 -13.10
CA ASP A 155 11.33 11.95 -14.16
C ASP A 155 9.90 11.47 -13.87
N ARG A 156 9.30 10.69 -14.76
CA ARG A 156 7.96 10.14 -14.64
C ARG A 156 7.99 8.63 -14.78
N PHE A 157 7.05 7.96 -14.13
CA PHE A 157 6.78 6.55 -14.41
C PHE A 157 6.07 6.41 -15.76
N ALA A 158 6.47 5.42 -16.55
CA ALA A 158 5.84 5.05 -17.81
C ALA A 158 4.90 3.83 -17.64
N HIS A 159 5.20 2.96 -16.68
CA HIS A 159 4.49 1.70 -16.47
C HIS A 159 3.79 1.62 -15.10
N ARG A 160 4.12 2.52 -14.16
CA ARG A 160 3.45 2.62 -12.86
C ARG A 160 2.22 3.53 -12.97
N PRO A 161 1.17 3.27 -12.16
CA PRO A 161 -0.08 4.01 -12.27
C PRO A 161 0.04 5.48 -11.82
N VAL A 162 -0.93 6.26 -12.24
CA VAL A 162 -1.19 7.60 -11.72
C VAL A 162 -2.28 7.49 -10.65
N LEU A 163 -2.14 8.25 -9.56
CA LEU A 163 -3.19 8.40 -8.57
C LEU A 163 -4.21 9.39 -9.11
N ASP A 164 -5.37 8.89 -9.51
CA ASP A 164 -6.48 9.68 -10.02
C ASP A 164 -7.84 9.18 -9.51
N ILE A 165 -8.88 9.96 -9.76
CA ILE A 165 -10.23 9.65 -9.30
C ILE A 165 -10.78 8.38 -9.98
N GLY A 166 -10.43 8.16 -11.25
CA GLY A 166 -10.86 6.98 -12.01
C GLY A 166 -10.36 5.69 -11.39
N SER A 167 -9.04 5.60 -11.17
CA SER A 167 -8.37 4.39 -10.69
C SER A 167 -8.56 4.14 -9.18
N PHE A 168 -8.75 5.19 -8.37
CA PHE A 168 -8.91 5.07 -6.91
C PHE A 168 -10.35 5.22 -6.42
N GLY A 169 -11.23 5.80 -7.22
CA GLY A 169 -12.62 6.05 -6.86
C GLY A 169 -13.62 5.33 -7.74
N ASP A 170 -13.69 5.72 -9.02
CA ASP A 170 -14.77 5.26 -9.91
C ASP A 170 -14.69 3.76 -10.19
N ALA A 171 -13.54 3.24 -10.59
CA ALA A 171 -13.36 1.81 -10.89
C ALA A 171 -13.54 0.92 -9.64
N PRO A 172 -12.91 1.22 -8.47
CA PRO A 172 -13.16 0.49 -7.23
C PRO A 172 -14.62 0.49 -6.80
N ARG A 173 -15.29 1.66 -6.88
CA ARG A 173 -16.72 1.76 -6.58
C ARG A 173 -17.58 0.90 -7.50
N ALA A 174 -17.32 0.95 -8.82
CA ALA A 174 -18.04 0.15 -9.79
C ALA A 174 -17.88 -1.35 -9.49
N TYR A 175 -16.65 -1.81 -9.24
CA TYR A 175 -16.35 -3.18 -8.87
C TYR A 175 -17.16 -3.65 -7.65
N LEU A 176 -17.19 -2.87 -6.56
CA LEU A 176 -17.93 -3.21 -5.35
C LEU A 176 -19.45 -3.29 -5.58
N LEU A 177 -19.98 -2.46 -6.46
CA LEU A 177 -21.40 -2.44 -6.79
C LEU A 177 -21.80 -3.52 -7.81
N GLU A 178 -20.92 -3.95 -8.67
CA GLU A 178 -21.18 -5.00 -9.66
C GLU A 178 -21.10 -6.41 -9.07
N HIS A 179 -20.38 -6.58 -7.97
CA HIS A 179 -20.20 -7.86 -7.29
C HIS A 179 -20.99 -7.92 -5.96
N ASP A 180 -21.30 -9.11 -5.49
CA ASP A 180 -22.15 -9.32 -4.30
C ASP A 180 -21.37 -9.18 -2.97
N TRP A 181 -20.64 -8.07 -2.83
CA TRP A 181 -19.88 -7.76 -1.61
C TRP A 181 -20.70 -7.05 -0.54
N LEU A 182 -21.71 -6.29 -0.96
CA LEU A 182 -22.53 -5.52 -0.06
C LEU A 182 -23.80 -6.28 0.35
N PRO A 183 -24.20 -6.22 1.65
CA PRO A 183 -25.53 -6.67 2.07
C PRO A 183 -26.63 -5.97 1.26
N ALA A 184 -27.67 -6.71 0.89
CA ALA A 184 -28.71 -6.24 -0.03
C ALA A 184 -29.42 -4.96 0.46
N ASP A 185 -29.61 -4.83 1.78
CA ASP A 185 -30.24 -3.67 2.43
C ASP A 185 -29.35 -2.44 2.50
N LEU A 186 -28.03 -2.61 2.35
CA LEU A 186 -27.03 -1.52 2.38
C LEU A 186 -26.59 -1.09 0.97
N ARG A 187 -26.83 -1.88 -0.05
CA ARG A 187 -26.32 -1.64 -1.40
C ARG A 187 -26.72 -0.30 -1.98
N GLU A 188 -28.02 0.07 -1.91
CA GLU A 188 -28.50 1.35 -2.42
C GLU A 188 -27.96 2.52 -1.60
N VAL A 189 -27.88 2.37 -0.29
CA VAL A 189 -27.33 3.40 0.61
C VAL A 189 -25.87 3.65 0.30
N TYR A 190 -25.06 2.58 0.17
CA TYR A 190 -23.65 2.68 -0.21
C TYR A 190 -23.48 3.31 -1.59
N ALA A 191 -24.30 2.91 -2.58
CA ALA A 191 -24.26 3.46 -3.93
C ALA A 191 -24.49 4.99 -3.93
N GLY A 192 -25.48 5.46 -3.17
CA GLY A 192 -25.77 6.88 -3.04
C GLY A 192 -24.67 7.66 -2.32
N VAL A 193 -24.24 7.16 -1.15
CA VAL A 193 -23.23 7.85 -0.34
C VAL A 193 -21.87 7.87 -1.04
N SER A 194 -21.43 6.75 -1.65
CA SER A 194 -20.16 6.70 -2.38
C SER A 194 -20.15 7.58 -3.62
N ALA A 195 -21.30 7.76 -4.31
CA ALA A 195 -21.40 8.71 -5.41
C ALA A 195 -21.22 10.16 -4.92
N GLN A 196 -21.92 10.55 -3.84
CA GLN A 196 -21.78 11.88 -3.24
C GLN A 196 -20.34 12.14 -2.75
N ALA A 197 -19.69 11.13 -2.16
CA ALA A 197 -18.31 11.24 -1.72
C ALA A 197 -17.37 11.49 -2.90
N LEU A 198 -17.51 10.76 -4.02
CA LEU A 198 -16.70 10.99 -5.22
C LEU A 198 -16.99 12.34 -5.89
N ASP A 199 -18.21 12.85 -5.81
CA ASP A 199 -18.51 14.23 -6.24
C ASP A 199 -17.82 15.26 -5.35
N GLY A 200 -17.74 15.03 -4.03
CA GLY A 200 -16.92 15.80 -3.10
C GLY A 200 -15.43 15.78 -3.48
N VAL A 201 -14.92 14.61 -3.82
CA VAL A 201 -13.53 14.44 -4.31
C VAL A 201 -13.30 15.29 -5.56
N ARG A 202 -14.17 15.23 -6.56
CA ARG A 202 -14.04 16.05 -7.79
C ARG A 202 -13.98 17.53 -7.47
N ARG A 203 -14.87 18.03 -6.62
CA ARG A 203 -14.86 19.44 -6.17
C ARG A 203 -13.55 19.80 -5.44
N ALA A 204 -12.99 18.91 -4.64
CA ALA A 204 -11.72 19.14 -3.96
C ALA A 204 -10.55 19.26 -4.96
N PHE A 205 -10.50 18.39 -5.96
CA PHE A 205 -9.52 18.48 -7.06
C PHE A 205 -9.69 19.77 -7.89
N GLU A 206 -10.93 20.20 -8.13
CA GLU A 206 -11.23 21.48 -8.79
C GLU A 206 -10.74 22.69 -7.96
N ARG A 207 -10.93 22.66 -6.63
CA ARG A 207 -10.42 23.71 -5.72
C ARG A 207 -8.91 23.75 -5.66
N ALA A 208 -8.25 22.59 -5.67
CA ALA A 208 -6.80 22.53 -5.73
C ALA A 208 -6.25 23.09 -7.06
N GLY A 209 -7.02 23.01 -8.13
CA GLY A 209 -6.62 23.49 -9.44
C GLY A 209 -5.44 22.70 -10.02
N ALA A 210 -4.55 23.39 -10.74
CA ALA A 210 -3.36 22.77 -11.30
C ALA A 210 -2.25 22.68 -10.25
N PHE A 211 -1.77 21.47 -9.97
CA PHE A 211 -0.64 21.16 -9.09
C PHE A 211 0.35 20.24 -9.80
N ALA A 212 1.58 20.19 -9.30
CA ALA A 212 2.61 19.31 -9.84
C ALA A 212 2.35 17.84 -9.41
N THR A 213 2.61 16.91 -10.32
CA THR A 213 2.65 15.48 -9.99
C THR A 213 4.07 14.95 -10.12
N LEU A 214 4.42 14.02 -9.25
CA LEU A 214 5.76 13.45 -9.18
C LEU A 214 5.69 11.96 -8.81
N ARG A 215 6.81 11.26 -8.91
CA ARG A 215 6.90 9.88 -8.44
C ARG A 215 6.91 9.89 -6.91
N LEU A 216 6.00 9.13 -6.33
CA LEU A 216 5.75 9.04 -4.89
C LEU A 216 6.12 7.67 -4.35
N HIS A 217 6.27 7.58 -3.03
CA HIS A 217 6.15 6.32 -2.31
C HIS A 217 4.76 5.70 -2.52
N GLY A 218 3.72 6.53 -2.42
CA GLY A 218 2.33 6.19 -2.71
C GLY A 218 1.54 5.59 -1.55
N ASP A 219 2.22 4.95 -0.58
CA ASP A 219 1.64 4.37 0.64
C ASP A 219 2.52 4.64 1.88
N CYS A 220 2.96 5.90 2.06
CA CYS A 220 3.92 6.31 3.09
C CYS A 220 3.27 6.46 4.46
N HIS A 221 2.80 5.37 5.06
CA HIS A 221 2.31 5.36 6.44
C HIS A 221 3.41 4.89 7.43
N ALA A 222 3.17 5.05 8.73
CA ALA A 222 4.13 4.70 9.77
C ALA A 222 4.63 3.24 9.70
N GLY A 223 3.80 2.30 9.23
CA GLY A 223 4.16 0.90 9.06
C GLY A 223 5.20 0.63 7.96
N ASN A 224 5.35 1.58 7.02
CA ASN A 224 6.33 1.52 5.93
C ASN A 224 7.59 2.35 6.21
N VAL A 225 7.77 2.75 7.46
CA VAL A 225 8.99 3.43 7.94
C VAL A 225 9.58 2.64 9.10
N LEU A 226 10.80 2.16 8.93
CA LEU A 226 11.57 1.50 10.00
C LEU A 226 12.45 2.53 10.69
N TRP A 227 12.06 2.94 11.89
CA TRP A 227 12.83 3.90 12.71
C TRP A 227 13.91 3.17 13.50
N THR A 228 15.15 3.66 13.36
CA THR A 228 16.32 3.19 14.10
C THR A 228 16.94 4.35 14.90
N ASP A 229 18.00 4.10 15.64
CA ASP A 229 18.75 5.16 16.33
C ASP A 229 19.43 6.13 15.34
N ASP A 230 19.69 5.68 14.12
CA ASP A 230 20.27 6.48 13.02
C ASP A 230 19.19 7.24 12.20
N GLY A 231 17.92 7.07 12.52
CA GLY A 231 16.79 7.69 11.82
C GLY A 231 15.91 6.72 11.03
N PRO A 232 15.05 7.24 10.12
CA PRO A 232 14.11 6.45 9.36
C PRO A 232 14.76 5.68 8.22
N HIS A 233 14.15 4.51 7.88
CA HIS A 233 14.39 3.80 6.61
C HIS A 233 13.02 3.54 5.98
N PHE A 234 12.81 4.06 4.77
CA PHE A 234 11.58 3.86 4.03
C PHE A 234 11.62 2.51 3.29
N VAL A 235 10.55 1.76 3.40
CA VAL A 235 10.40 0.41 2.84
C VAL A 235 9.08 0.29 2.08
N ASP A 236 8.98 -0.75 1.27
CA ASP A 236 7.76 -1.15 0.55
C ASP A 236 7.22 -0.09 -0.42
N PHE A 237 8.02 0.22 -1.43
CA PHE A 237 7.63 1.07 -2.56
C PHE A 237 6.71 0.36 -3.58
N ASP A 238 6.10 -0.77 -3.19
CA ASP A 238 5.24 -1.57 -4.07
C ASP A 238 4.03 -0.79 -4.62
N ASP A 239 3.61 0.25 -3.92
CA ASP A 239 2.56 1.17 -4.31
C ASP A 239 3.08 2.50 -4.89
N ALA A 240 4.38 2.58 -5.24
CA ALA A 240 4.95 3.76 -5.88
C ALA A 240 4.18 4.10 -7.16
N ARG A 241 3.84 5.38 -7.30
CA ARG A 241 2.99 5.90 -8.38
C ARG A 241 3.24 7.36 -8.66
N THR A 242 2.63 7.90 -9.70
CA THR A 242 2.63 9.33 -9.96
C THR A 242 1.44 9.98 -9.25
N GLY A 243 1.67 11.09 -8.53
CA GLY A 243 0.60 11.81 -7.83
C GLY A 243 1.07 13.11 -7.18
N PRO A 244 0.19 13.81 -6.42
CA PRO A 244 0.51 15.00 -5.66
C PRO A 244 1.38 14.68 -4.45
N ALA A 245 2.29 15.60 -4.08
CA ALA A 245 3.20 15.42 -2.94
C ALA A 245 2.47 15.16 -1.62
N VAL A 246 1.33 15.79 -1.43
CA VAL A 246 0.52 15.65 -0.20
C VAL A 246 0.09 14.20 0.06
N GLN A 247 0.05 13.32 -0.97
CA GLN A 247 -0.29 11.90 -0.79
C GLN A 247 0.62 11.20 0.24
N ASP A 248 1.90 11.46 0.19
CA ASP A 248 2.85 10.83 1.14
C ASP A 248 2.89 11.57 2.49
N LEU A 249 2.39 12.81 2.57
CA LEU A 249 2.41 13.61 3.78
C LEU A 249 1.20 13.35 4.67
N TRP A 250 -0.03 13.31 4.12
CA TRP A 250 -1.24 13.19 4.93
C TRP A 250 -1.33 11.86 5.68
N MET A 251 -0.68 10.81 5.19
CA MET A 251 -0.68 9.48 5.81
C MET A 251 0.12 9.43 7.12
N LEU A 252 0.89 10.48 7.43
CA LEU A 252 1.58 10.67 8.71
C LEU A 252 0.73 11.43 9.72
N LEU A 253 -0.42 11.98 9.30
CA LEU A 253 -1.27 12.82 10.13
C LEU A 253 -2.42 11.99 10.73
N SER A 254 -2.63 12.14 12.04
CA SER A 254 -3.69 11.44 12.77
C SER A 254 -4.26 12.31 13.90
N GLY A 255 -5.38 11.87 14.45
CA GLY A 255 -6.08 12.58 15.51
C GLY A 255 -7.16 13.53 14.99
N ASP A 256 -7.56 14.48 15.82
CA ASP A 256 -8.51 15.53 15.43
C ASP A 256 -7.84 16.58 14.53
N ARG A 257 -8.63 17.53 14.04
CA ARG A 257 -8.15 18.57 13.13
C ARG A 257 -6.97 19.36 13.73
N ALA A 258 -7.04 19.72 15.01
CA ALA A 258 -5.97 20.51 15.66
C ALA A 258 -4.67 19.71 15.76
N ALA A 259 -4.75 18.41 16.06
CA ALA A 259 -3.62 17.50 16.07
C ALA A 259 -3.03 17.31 14.66
N MET A 260 -3.86 17.15 13.64
CA MET A 260 -3.40 17.05 12.25
C MET A 260 -2.72 18.33 11.77
N GLU A 261 -3.24 19.52 12.10
CA GLU A 261 -2.62 20.79 11.75
C GLU A 261 -1.28 20.99 12.49
N ALA A 262 -1.20 20.60 13.76
CA ALA A 262 0.05 20.63 14.51
C ALA A 262 1.10 19.69 13.88
N GLY A 263 0.70 18.46 13.55
CA GLY A 263 1.56 17.48 12.86
C GLY A 263 2.02 17.98 11.49
N LEU A 264 1.10 18.54 10.70
CA LEU A 264 1.38 19.08 9.37
C LEU A 264 2.45 20.19 9.44
N ARG A 265 2.36 21.13 10.39
CA ARG A 265 3.38 22.17 10.58
C ARG A 265 4.77 21.59 10.82
N HIS A 266 4.88 20.51 11.59
CA HIS A 266 6.16 19.85 11.81
C HIS A 266 6.67 19.13 10.57
N VAL A 267 5.80 18.42 9.86
CA VAL A 267 6.16 17.76 8.60
C VAL A 267 6.63 18.79 7.58
N LEU A 268 5.87 19.89 7.38
CA LEU A 268 6.22 20.93 6.41
C LEU A 268 7.49 21.70 6.81
N ARG A 269 7.72 21.96 8.08
CA ARG A 269 8.98 22.57 8.53
C ARG A 269 10.21 21.78 8.07
N GLY A 270 10.14 20.44 8.19
CA GLY A 270 11.23 19.60 7.69
C GLY A 270 11.23 19.46 6.17
N TYR A 271 10.07 19.43 5.55
CA TYR A 271 9.91 19.28 4.10
C TYR A 271 10.51 20.47 3.35
N GLU A 272 10.24 21.67 3.80
CA GLU A 272 10.68 22.94 3.20
C GLU A 272 12.19 23.21 3.32
N ASP A 273 12.93 22.40 4.11
CA ASP A 273 14.40 22.40 4.07
C ASP A 273 14.96 21.95 2.70
N PHE A 274 14.20 21.18 1.91
CA PHE A 274 14.68 20.59 0.65
C PHE A 274 13.78 20.85 -0.54
N ARG A 275 12.51 21.18 -0.33
CA ARG A 275 11.53 21.39 -1.41
C ARG A 275 10.37 22.24 -0.93
N ASP A 276 10.00 23.26 -1.70
CA ASP A 276 8.80 24.05 -1.46
C ASP A 276 7.55 23.16 -1.56
N PHE A 277 6.61 23.31 -0.65
CA PHE A 277 5.31 22.66 -0.68
C PHE A 277 4.27 23.57 -1.32
N ASP A 278 3.45 23.01 -2.21
CA ASP A 278 2.32 23.74 -2.80
C ASP A 278 1.09 23.66 -1.88
N PRO A 279 0.72 24.75 -1.19
CA PRO A 279 -0.38 24.71 -0.23
C PRO A 279 -1.75 24.42 -0.85
N ARG A 280 -1.89 24.54 -2.19
CA ARG A 280 -3.12 24.15 -2.90
C ARG A 280 -3.40 22.64 -2.78
N GLU A 281 -2.35 21.83 -2.63
CA GLU A 281 -2.50 20.39 -2.44
C GLU A 281 -3.19 20.04 -1.12
N LEU A 282 -3.26 20.93 -0.13
CA LEU A 282 -3.98 20.70 1.12
C LEU A 282 -5.50 20.51 0.93
N HIS A 283 -6.06 21.04 -0.15
CA HIS A 283 -7.45 20.73 -0.54
C HIS A 283 -7.67 19.26 -0.86
N LEU A 284 -6.61 18.51 -1.15
CA LEU A 284 -6.69 17.09 -1.53
C LEU A 284 -6.65 16.12 -0.34
N VAL A 285 -6.30 16.55 0.88
CA VAL A 285 -6.10 15.65 2.02
C VAL A 285 -7.31 14.76 2.25
N GLU A 286 -8.49 15.34 2.44
CA GLU A 286 -9.71 14.56 2.72
C GLU A 286 -10.23 13.85 1.46
N ALA A 287 -9.97 14.40 0.27
CA ALA A 287 -10.28 13.74 -0.99
C ALA A 287 -9.44 12.46 -1.20
N LEU A 288 -8.15 12.51 -0.93
CA LEU A 288 -7.24 11.35 -1.02
C LEU A 288 -7.58 10.29 0.05
N ARG A 289 -7.97 10.72 1.26
CA ARG A 289 -8.46 9.83 2.30
C ARG A 289 -9.75 9.12 1.86
N THR A 290 -10.68 9.86 1.25
CA THR A 290 -11.92 9.31 0.70
C THR A 290 -11.65 8.29 -0.41
N LEU A 291 -10.76 8.62 -1.36
CA LEU A 291 -10.34 7.71 -2.41
C LEU A 291 -9.71 6.42 -1.83
N ARG A 292 -8.86 6.55 -0.79
CA ARG A 292 -8.26 5.40 -0.11
C ARG A 292 -9.32 4.50 0.53
N LEU A 293 -10.37 5.06 1.17
CA LEU A 293 -11.45 4.27 1.76
C LEU A 293 -12.19 3.41 0.73
N VAL A 294 -12.49 3.97 -0.44
CA VAL A 294 -13.19 3.26 -1.52
C VAL A 294 -12.26 2.22 -2.16
N HIS A 295 -11.03 2.63 -2.48
CA HIS A 295 -10.02 1.76 -3.08
C HIS A 295 -9.68 0.56 -2.18
N TYR A 296 -9.49 0.77 -0.87
CA TYR A 296 -9.12 -0.27 0.08
C TYR A 296 -10.20 -1.36 0.19
N ALA A 297 -11.48 -1.00 0.18
CA ALA A 297 -12.58 -1.97 0.20
C ALA A 297 -12.57 -2.86 -1.07
N ALA A 298 -12.36 -2.26 -2.24
CA ALA A 298 -12.26 -3.01 -3.49
C ALA A 298 -10.98 -3.85 -3.54
N TRP A 299 -9.85 -3.33 -3.05
CA TRP A 299 -8.59 -4.05 -2.97
C TRP A 299 -8.71 -5.34 -2.14
N ILE A 300 -9.43 -5.33 -1.02
CA ILE A 300 -9.71 -6.55 -0.24
C ILE A 300 -10.61 -7.49 -1.04
N ALA A 301 -11.68 -6.96 -1.64
CA ALA A 301 -12.68 -7.73 -2.37
C ALA A 301 -12.08 -8.50 -3.57
N GLU A 302 -11.26 -7.82 -4.37
CA GLU A 302 -10.59 -8.40 -5.56
C GLU A 302 -9.65 -9.56 -5.21
N ARG A 303 -9.18 -9.62 -3.97
CA ARG A 303 -8.19 -10.60 -3.50
C ARG A 303 -8.77 -11.64 -2.57
N TRP A 304 -10.08 -11.67 -2.41
CA TRP A 304 -10.76 -12.50 -1.42
C TRP A 304 -10.58 -14.01 -1.63
N ASP A 305 -10.25 -14.43 -2.85
CA ASP A 305 -9.94 -15.83 -3.17
C ASP A 305 -8.56 -16.28 -2.66
N ASP A 306 -7.66 -15.37 -2.33
CA ASP A 306 -6.40 -15.68 -1.64
C ASP A 306 -6.67 -15.91 -0.14
N PRO A 307 -6.40 -17.11 0.41
CA PRO A 307 -6.71 -17.44 1.81
C PRO A 307 -6.10 -16.51 2.85
N ALA A 308 -5.04 -15.78 2.50
CA ALA A 308 -4.44 -14.79 3.39
C ALA A 308 -5.39 -13.61 3.68
N PHE A 309 -6.28 -13.26 2.72
CA PHE A 309 -7.19 -12.13 2.88
C PHE A 309 -8.34 -12.44 3.84
N PRO A 310 -9.13 -13.52 3.69
CA PRO A 310 -10.13 -13.89 4.71
C PRO A 310 -9.52 -14.10 6.11
N ALA A 311 -8.30 -14.62 6.20
CA ALA A 311 -7.62 -14.81 7.47
C ALA A 311 -7.21 -13.48 8.14
N ALA A 312 -6.76 -12.51 7.35
CA ALA A 312 -6.33 -11.20 7.83
C ALA A 312 -7.49 -10.23 8.06
N PHE A 313 -8.55 -10.34 7.24
CA PHE A 313 -9.70 -9.42 7.23
C PHE A 313 -11.03 -10.14 7.52
N PRO A 314 -11.16 -10.92 8.62
CA PRO A 314 -12.35 -11.74 8.89
C PRO A 314 -13.63 -10.92 9.08
N TRP A 315 -13.50 -9.63 9.30
CA TRP A 315 -14.60 -8.66 9.44
C TRP A 315 -15.12 -8.14 8.09
N PHE A 316 -14.39 -8.33 6.99
CA PHE A 316 -14.78 -7.83 5.66
C PHE A 316 -16.06 -8.55 5.16
N GLY A 317 -16.95 -7.81 4.52
CA GLY A 317 -18.24 -8.32 4.04
C GLY A 317 -19.32 -8.46 5.11
N THR A 318 -19.02 -8.18 6.40
CA THR A 318 -20.03 -8.17 7.45
C THR A 318 -20.94 -6.94 7.35
N GLN A 319 -22.18 -7.06 7.85
CA GLN A 319 -23.13 -5.95 7.94
C GLN A 319 -22.50 -4.72 8.63
N ARG A 320 -21.81 -4.96 9.74
CA ARG A 320 -21.16 -3.89 10.52
C ARG A 320 -20.08 -3.17 9.72
N TYR A 321 -19.22 -3.91 9.03
CA TYR A 321 -18.18 -3.29 8.22
C TYR A 321 -18.75 -2.30 7.21
N TRP A 322 -19.81 -2.68 6.49
CA TRP A 322 -20.41 -1.80 5.48
C TRP A 322 -21.15 -0.64 6.09
N GLN A 323 -21.79 -0.81 7.27
CA GLN A 323 -22.38 0.31 8.02
C GLN A 323 -21.31 1.33 8.43
N ASP A 324 -20.18 0.86 8.96
CA ASP A 324 -19.04 1.71 9.35
C ASP A 324 -18.47 2.44 8.11
N ARG A 325 -18.30 1.75 6.95
CA ARG A 325 -17.86 2.38 5.69
C ARG A 325 -18.83 3.49 5.21
N ILE A 326 -20.12 3.26 5.29
CA ILE A 326 -21.12 4.26 4.91
C ILE A 326 -21.02 5.49 5.84
N LEU A 327 -20.85 5.26 7.14
CA LEU A 327 -20.70 6.35 8.11
C LEU A 327 -19.43 7.16 7.83
N GLU A 328 -18.28 6.51 7.66
CA GLU A 328 -17.03 7.17 7.34
C GLU A 328 -17.09 7.98 6.04
N LEU A 329 -17.75 7.45 4.99
CA LEU A 329 -17.94 8.21 3.75
C LEU A 329 -18.80 9.46 3.96
N ARG A 330 -19.82 9.42 4.85
CA ARG A 330 -20.62 10.60 5.22
C ARG A 330 -19.79 11.63 5.97
N GLU A 331 -18.95 11.19 6.89
CA GLU A 331 -18.00 12.07 7.59
C GLU A 331 -17.03 12.72 6.60
N GLN A 332 -16.49 11.95 5.67
CA GLN A 332 -15.59 12.47 4.63
C GLN A 332 -16.27 13.50 3.72
N ILE A 333 -17.54 13.32 3.38
CA ILE A 333 -18.31 14.33 2.60
C ILE A 333 -18.31 15.67 3.35
N ALA A 334 -18.58 15.65 4.66
CA ALA A 334 -18.58 16.86 5.48
C ALA A 334 -17.19 17.49 5.60
N LEU A 335 -16.14 16.68 5.86
CA LEU A 335 -14.77 17.13 6.00
C LEU A 335 -14.21 17.75 4.71
N MET A 336 -14.58 17.22 3.53
CA MET A 336 -14.17 17.80 2.25
C MET A 336 -14.78 19.19 1.97
N ASP A 337 -15.88 19.55 2.62
CA ASP A 337 -16.49 20.88 2.50
C ASP A 337 -15.93 21.91 3.51
N GLU A 338 -15.11 21.46 4.48
CA GLU A 338 -14.36 22.33 5.37
C GLU A 338 -13.17 23.02 4.69
N PRO A 339 -12.68 24.13 5.23
CA PRO A 339 -11.40 24.71 4.78
C PRO A 339 -10.26 23.70 4.85
N PRO A 340 -9.20 23.79 4.02
CA PRO A 340 -8.05 22.91 4.13
C PRO A 340 -7.36 23.08 5.49
N LEU A 341 -6.50 22.10 5.86
CA LEU A 341 -5.70 22.17 7.09
C LEU A 341 -4.83 23.45 7.09
N ALA A 342 -4.75 24.11 8.23
CA ALA A 342 -3.89 25.28 8.40
C ALA A 342 -2.42 24.88 8.66
N THR A 343 -1.50 25.58 8.03
CA THR A 343 -0.03 25.42 8.16
C THR A 343 0.58 26.47 9.07
#